data_e3f34b97196a6aa7ded7aa156bfbb37b
#
_entry.id   e3f34b97196a6aa7ded7aa156bfbb37b
#
_cell.length_a   1.000
_cell.length_b   1.000
_cell.length_c   1.000
_cell.angle_alpha   90.00
_cell.angle_beta   90.00
_cell.angle_gamma   90.00
#
_symmetry.space_group_name_H-M   'P 1'
#
loop_
_entity.id
_entity.type
_entity.pdbx_description
1 polymer ?
#
loop_
_entity_poly.entity_id
_entity_poly.type
_entity_poly.pdbx_seq_one_letter_code
_entity_poly.pdbx_strand_id
1 'polypeptide(L)'
;MADKIQNAYESSKNIYDDVLTQGNFFSRMYIKLFWSGTDDNEVARKVLSYIPDDFSGDLLDVPVGTAVFTERKWAALKNARITCLDYSTDMIEQAEKRLSGYEHIKCIQGDVGNLQMDDESFDIVVSMNGFHAFPDKQKAFNETWRVLKPGGDFVACFYIKGKSKITDWLVKNIL
;
A
#
# COMPACT_ATOMS: atom_id res chain seq x y z
N MET A 1 13.74 -11.75 -10.40
CA MET A 1 12.33 -11.32 -10.45
C MET A 1 12.13 -10.07 -9.59
N ALA A 2 12.76 -9.97 -8.42
CA ALA A 2 12.82 -8.76 -7.59
C ALA A 2 13.34 -7.54 -8.36
N ASP A 3 14.42 -7.71 -9.14
CA ASP A 3 15.02 -6.63 -9.96
C ASP A 3 14.06 -6.01 -10.98
N LYS A 4 13.09 -6.77 -11.51
CA LYS A 4 12.11 -6.22 -12.46
C LYS A 4 11.09 -5.29 -11.80
N ILE A 5 10.72 -5.57 -10.56
CA ILE A 5 9.79 -4.74 -9.80
C ILE A 5 10.51 -3.46 -9.39
N GLN A 6 11.74 -3.57 -8.89
CA GLN A 6 12.57 -2.45 -8.52
C GLN A 6 12.84 -1.51 -9.71
N ASN A 7 13.23 -2.07 -10.87
CA ASN A 7 13.48 -1.30 -12.09
C ASN A 7 12.20 -0.63 -12.65
N ALA A 8 11.01 -1.24 -12.50
CA ALA A 8 9.75 -0.63 -12.91
C ALA A 8 9.40 0.60 -12.05
N TYR A 9 9.68 0.55 -10.75
CA TYR A 9 9.51 1.69 -9.85
C TYR A 9 10.56 2.78 -10.07
N GLU A 10 11.82 2.43 -10.34
CA GLU A 10 12.91 3.38 -10.59
C GLU A 10 12.65 4.28 -11.81
N SER A 11 12.02 3.74 -12.85
CA SER A 11 11.72 4.51 -14.08
C SER A 11 10.55 5.49 -13.94
N SER A 12 9.72 5.36 -12.91
CA SER A 12 8.48 6.12 -12.75
C SER A 12 8.40 7.00 -11.48
N LYS A 13 9.49 7.10 -10.72
CA LYS A 13 9.56 7.77 -9.40
C LYS A 13 8.86 9.14 -9.30
N ASN A 14 9.11 10.04 -10.25
CA ASN A 14 8.61 11.41 -10.21
C ASN A 14 7.17 11.56 -10.73
N ILE A 15 6.64 10.51 -11.35
CA ILE A 15 5.31 10.53 -11.99
C ILE A 15 4.30 9.74 -11.15
N TYR A 16 4.79 8.84 -10.28
CA TYR A 16 3.97 7.88 -9.57
C TYR A 16 2.89 8.54 -8.68
N ASP A 17 3.30 9.47 -7.81
CA ASP A 17 2.36 10.20 -6.95
C ASP A 17 1.38 11.06 -7.76
N ASP A 18 1.85 11.73 -8.82
CA ASP A 18 1.02 12.54 -9.71
C ASP A 18 -0.02 11.69 -10.46
N VAL A 19 0.35 10.50 -10.90
CA VAL A 19 -0.58 9.55 -11.54
C VAL A 19 -1.61 9.05 -10.54
N LEU A 20 -1.19 8.62 -9.36
CA LEU A 20 -2.09 8.07 -8.35
C LEU A 20 -3.03 9.12 -7.76
N THR A 21 -2.56 10.35 -7.58
CA THR A 21 -3.37 11.43 -7.00
C THR A 21 -4.14 12.27 -8.02
N GLN A 22 -4.09 11.88 -9.32
CA GLN A 22 -4.72 12.62 -10.42
C GLN A 22 -4.25 14.09 -10.51
N GLY A 23 -2.97 14.35 -10.17
CA GLY A 23 -2.41 15.70 -10.04
C GLY A 23 -2.42 16.52 -11.32
N ASN A 24 -2.45 15.89 -12.52
CA ASN A 24 -2.49 16.58 -13.80
C ASN A 24 -3.52 15.99 -14.78
N PHE A 25 -3.81 16.74 -15.85
CA PHE A 25 -4.80 16.35 -16.87
C PHE A 25 -4.48 15.01 -17.55
N PHE A 26 -3.20 14.73 -17.84
CA PHE A 26 -2.77 13.50 -18.48
C PHE A 26 -2.93 12.29 -17.56
N SER A 27 -2.64 12.42 -16.26
CA SER A 27 -2.87 11.39 -15.26
C SER A 27 -4.36 11.04 -15.17
N ARG A 28 -5.24 12.04 -15.15
CA ARG A 28 -6.70 11.84 -15.12
C ARG A 28 -7.20 11.14 -16.39
N MET A 29 -6.66 11.49 -17.55
CA MET A 29 -7.01 10.84 -18.82
C MET A 29 -6.50 9.40 -18.84
N TYR A 30 -5.29 9.14 -18.35
CA TYR A 30 -4.72 7.79 -18.21
C TYR A 30 -5.58 6.91 -17.32
N ILE A 31 -5.93 7.37 -16.11
CA ILE A 31 -6.80 6.66 -15.17
C ILE A 31 -8.16 6.36 -15.80
N LYS A 32 -8.77 7.34 -16.48
CA LYS A 32 -10.07 7.17 -17.14
C LYS A 32 -10.03 6.11 -18.26
N LEU A 33 -8.94 6.08 -19.04
CA LEU A 33 -8.78 5.17 -20.18
C LEU A 33 -8.41 3.74 -19.73
N PHE A 34 -7.48 3.62 -18.76
CA PHE A 34 -6.89 2.33 -18.39
C PHE A 34 -7.55 1.70 -17.16
N TRP A 35 -8.04 2.49 -16.22
CA TRP A 35 -8.64 2.02 -14.97
C TRP A 35 -10.16 2.15 -14.91
N SER A 36 -10.81 2.33 -16.07
CA SER A 36 -12.27 2.47 -16.16
C SER A 36 -12.84 3.60 -15.28
N GLY A 37 -12.04 4.63 -14.99
CA GLY A 37 -12.44 5.76 -14.18
C GLY A 37 -12.44 5.51 -12.66
N THR A 38 -11.83 4.42 -12.18
CA THR A 38 -11.66 4.20 -10.75
C THR A 38 -10.78 5.30 -10.16
N ASP A 39 -11.28 5.98 -9.14
CA ASP A 39 -10.54 6.99 -8.40
C ASP A 39 -9.85 6.32 -7.19
N ASP A 40 -8.53 6.14 -7.29
CA ASP A 40 -7.74 5.54 -6.23
C ASP A 40 -7.84 6.32 -4.89
N ASN A 41 -8.07 7.63 -4.94
CA ASN A 41 -8.31 8.43 -3.73
C ASN A 41 -9.66 8.07 -3.07
N GLU A 42 -10.69 7.78 -3.87
CA GLU A 42 -11.98 7.34 -3.35
C GLU A 42 -11.86 5.94 -2.74
N VAL A 43 -11.17 5.04 -3.43
CA VAL A 43 -10.88 3.68 -2.92
C VAL A 43 -10.09 3.77 -1.61
N ALA A 44 -9.01 4.56 -1.58
CA ALA A 44 -8.20 4.74 -0.38
C ALA A 44 -9.04 5.30 0.79
N ARG A 45 -9.84 6.35 0.56
CA ARG A 45 -10.75 6.88 1.59
C ARG A 45 -11.71 5.82 2.11
N LYS A 46 -12.26 4.99 1.23
CA LYS A 46 -13.16 3.90 1.62
C LYS A 46 -12.44 2.84 2.45
N VAL A 47 -11.27 2.40 2.03
CA VAL A 47 -10.44 1.43 2.77
C VAL A 47 -10.09 1.99 4.15
N LEU A 48 -9.57 3.21 4.22
CA LEU A 48 -9.17 3.84 5.47
C LEU A 48 -10.36 4.16 6.41
N SER A 49 -11.58 4.24 5.88
CA SER A 49 -12.78 4.44 6.71
C SER A 49 -13.17 3.23 7.56
N TYR A 50 -12.60 2.05 7.29
CA TYR A 50 -12.76 0.87 8.14
C TYR A 50 -11.91 0.92 9.42
N ILE A 51 -10.94 1.85 9.48
CA ILE A 51 -10.10 2.05 10.66
C ILE A 51 -10.73 3.18 11.49
N PRO A 52 -11.11 2.93 12.74
CA PRO A 52 -11.69 3.96 13.61
C PRO A 52 -10.77 5.18 13.76
N ASP A 53 -11.34 6.37 13.86
CA ASP A 53 -10.55 7.61 14.01
C ASP A 53 -9.91 7.75 15.40
N ASP A 54 -10.41 7.01 16.37
CA ASP A 54 -9.89 6.90 17.74
C ASP A 54 -9.09 5.61 17.98
N PHE A 55 -8.71 4.89 16.92
CA PHE A 55 -7.96 3.65 17.03
C PHE A 55 -6.67 3.88 17.84
N SER A 56 -6.46 2.98 18.79
CA SER A 56 -5.26 2.92 19.62
C SER A 56 -4.80 1.46 19.70
N GLY A 57 -3.62 1.18 19.18
CA GLY A 57 -3.10 -0.19 19.09
C GLY A 57 -1.92 -0.25 18.12
N ASP A 58 -1.56 -1.45 17.73
CA ASP A 58 -0.50 -1.70 16.77
C ASP A 58 -1.08 -1.89 15.36
N LEU A 59 -0.59 -1.09 14.41
CA LEU A 59 -1.01 -1.14 13.01
C LEU A 59 0.20 -1.36 12.10
N LEU A 60 0.07 -2.31 11.17
CA LEU A 60 1.03 -2.52 10.08
C LEU A 60 0.42 -2.05 8.75
N ASP A 61 1.12 -1.17 8.06
CA ASP A 61 0.82 -0.76 6.67
C ASP A 61 1.83 -1.39 5.72
N VAL A 62 1.38 -2.33 4.85
CA VAL A 62 2.26 -3.12 3.97
C VAL A 62 1.60 -3.50 2.63
N PRO A 63 2.17 -3.09 1.50
CA PRO A 63 3.29 -2.16 1.33
C PRO A 63 2.80 -0.72 1.50
N VAL A 64 3.59 0.09 2.18
CA VAL A 64 3.23 1.51 2.41
C VAL A 64 3.39 2.37 1.14
N GLY A 65 4.24 1.94 0.20
CA GLY A 65 4.61 2.77 -0.93
C GLY A 65 5.24 4.09 -0.48
N THR A 66 4.80 5.20 -1.07
CA THR A 66 5.23 6.56 -0.69
C THR A 66 4.41 7.15 0.47
N ALA A 67 3.48 6.40 1.06
CA ALA A 67 2.51 6.84 2.05
C ALA A 67 1.53 7.95 1.56
N VAL A 68 1.43 8.20 0.26
CA VAL A 68 0.62 9.30 -0.31
C VAL A 68 -0.86 9.21 0.06
N PHE A 69 -1.41 8.02 0.21
CA PHE A 69 -2.81 7.81 0.57
C PHE A 69 -3.05 7.74 2.08
N THR A 70 -2.02 7.35 2.84
CA THR A 70 -2.17 6.98 4.25
C THR A 70 -1.72 8.07 5.21
N GLU A 71 -0.85 8.98 4.79
CA GLU A 71 -0.26 10.05 5.62
C GLU A 71 -1.28 10.76 6.51
N ARG A 72 -2.37 11.29 5.92
CA ARG A 72 -3.37 12.05 6.70
C ARG A 72 -4.04 11.22 7.79
N LYS A 73 -4.35 9.96 7.48
CA LYS A 73 -4.98 9.04 8.43
C LYS A 73 -4.00 8.66 9.53
N TRP A 74 -2.77 8.28 9.15
CA TRP A 74 -1.75 7.90 10.12
C TRP A 74 -1.35 9.05 11.03
N ALA A 75 -1.17 10.24 10.49
CA ALA A 75 -0.89 11.45 11.26
C ALA A 75 -1.97 11.79 12.31
N ALA A 76 -3.23 11.45 12.03
CA ALA A 76 -4.35 11.70 12.94
C ALA A 76 -4.44 10.68 14.09
N LEU A 77 -3.95 9.43 13.89
CA LEU A 77 -4.04 8.33 14.86
C LEU A 77 -2.93 8.40 15.92
N LYS A 78 -2.83 9.49 16.65
CA LYS A 78 -1.74 9.79 17.59
C LYS A 78 -1.55 8.79 18.73
N ASN A 79 -2.57 7.99 19.03
CA ASN A 79 -2.54 6.99 20.10
C ASN A 79 -2.19 5.59 19.58
N ALA A 80 -2.07 5.40 18.25
CA ALA A 80 -1.65 4.16 17.64
C ALA A 80 -0.12 4.09 17.52
N ARG A 81 0.42 2.88 17.45
CA ARG A 81 1.79 2.59 17.02
C ARG A 81 1.75 2.06 15.60
N ILE A 82 2.27 2.82 14.65
CA ILE A 82 2.13 2.49 13.23
C ILE A 82 3.49 2.08 12.68
N THR A 83 3.54 0.88 12.10
CA THR A 83 4.70 0.39 11.35
C THR A 83 4.36 0.39 9.87
N CYS A 84 5.13 1.15 9.09
CA CYS A 84 5.03 1.23 7.64
C CYS A 84 6.15 0.40 7.01
N LEU A 85 5.81 -0.59 6.18
CA LEU A 85 6.79 -1.48 5.57
C LEU A 85 6.68 -1.46 4.05
N ASP A 86 7.82 -1.40 3.37
CA ASP A 86 7.91 -1.63 1.93
C ASP A 86 9.20 -2.38 1.58
N TYR A 87 9.18 -3.11 0.47
CA TYR A 87 10.37 -3.79 -0.05
C TYR A 87 11.35 -2.84 -0.73
N SER A 88 10.84 -1.80 -1.37
CA SER A 88 11.62 -0.82 -2.12
C SER A 88 12.24 0.21 -1.19
N THR A 89 13.58 0.33 -1.24
CA THR A 89 14.31 1.38 -0.53
C THR A 89 13.80 2.78 -0.89
N ASP A 90 13.57 3.02 -2.17
CA ASP A 90 13.08 4.31 -2.66
C ASP A 90 11.70 4.68 -2.13
N MET A 91 10.80 3.69 -1.99
CA MET A 91 9.46 3.92 -1.42
C MET A 91 9.57 4.25 0.06
N ILE A 92 10.41 3.52 0.80
CA ILE A 92 10.66 3.78 2.21
C ILE A 92 11.26 5.17 2.44
N GLU A 93 12.26 5.59 1.67
CA GLU A 93 12.84 6.94 1.76
C GLU A 93 11.80 8.04 1.56
N GLN A 94 10.88 7.87 0.60
CA GLN A 94 9.80 8.81 0.36
C GLN A 94 8.76 8.79 1.49
N ALA A 95 8.39 7.60 1.98
CA ALA A 95 7.48 7.45 3.11
C ALA A 95 8.07 8.08 4.38
N GLU A 96 9.34 7.81 4.70
CA GLU A 96 10.06 8.42 5.82
C GLU A 96 10.07 9.94 5.75
N LYS A 97 10.38 10.50 4.58
CA LYS A 97 10.35 11.95 4.37
C LYS A 97 8.96 12.54 4.60
N ARG A 98 7.91 11.85 4.13
CA ARG A 98 6.52 12.28 4.26
C ARG A 98 6.02 12.18 5.70
N LEU A 99 6.44 11.15 6.41
CA LEU A 99 5.98 10.81 7.76
C LEU A 99 6.93 11.29 8.88
N SER A 100 8.01 12.01 8.55
CA SER A 100 9.11 12.39 9.47
C SER A 100 8.69 13.23 10.68
N GLY A 101 7.52 13.83 10.67
CA GLY A 101 7.02 14.65 11.80
C GLY A 101 6.21 13.88 12.85
N TYR A 102 6.05 12.57 12.70
CA TYR A 102 5.11 11.78 13.51
C TYR A 102 5.84 10.67 14.28
N GLU A 103 6.14 10.89 15.55
CA GLU A 103 6.93 9.98 16.42
C GLU A 103 6.27 8.60 16.63
N HIS A 104 4.95 8.49 16.46
CA HIS A 104 4.21 7.25 16.59
C HIS A 104 4.22 6.38 15.31
N ILE A 105 4.90 6.85 14.24
CA ILE A 105 5.01 6.15 12.96
C ILE A 105 6.47 5.76 12.72
N LYS A 106 6.70 4.50 12.40
CA LYS A 106 8.00 3.95 12.04
C LYS A 106 7.97 3.38 10.63
N CYS A 107 8.88 3.79 9.77
CA CYS A 107 9.09 3.19 8.46
C CYS A 107 10.25 2.18 8.53
N ILE A 108 10.08 1.04 7.86
CA ILE A 108 11.10 0.00 7.78
C ILE A 108 11.10 -0.65 6.39
N GLN A 109 12.28 -0.94 5.88
CA GLN A 109 12.41 -1.76 4.68
C GLN A 109 12.25 -3.24 5.04
N GLY A 110 11.46 -3.99 4.26
CA GLY A 110 11.26 -5.42 4.52
C GLY A 110 10.49 -6.16 3.44
N ASP A 111 10.51 -7.48 3.53
CA ASP A 111 9.76 -8.38 2.66
C ASP A 111 8.48 -8.84 3.37
N VAL A 112 7.32 -8.57 2.80
CA VAL A 112 6.02 -9.03 3.32
C VAL A 112 5.92 -10.55 3.37
N GLY A 113 6.67 -11.27 2.53
CA GLY A 113 6.74 -12.74 2.57
C GLY A 113 7.65 -13.29 3.68
N ASN A 114 8.34 -12.43 4.43
CA ASN A 114 9.23 -12.81 5.52
C ASN A 114 9.35 -11.67 6.54
N LEU A 115 8.26 -11.38 7.23
CA LEU A 115 8.17 -10.29 8.19
C LEU A 115 9.02 -10.58 9.43
N GLN A 116 9.96 -9.67 9.74
CA GLN A 116 10.80 -9.76 10.94
C GLN A 116 10.06 -9.16 12.15
N MET A 117 8.88 -9.70 12.43
CA MET A 117 7.96 -9.27 13.48
C MET A 117 7.41 -10.49 14.20
N ASP A 118 7.07 -10.33 15.47
CA ASP A 118 6.51 -11.41 16.29
C ASP A 118 5.10 -11.82 15.81
N ASP A 119 4.72 -13.05 16.11
CA ASP A 119 3.38 -13.55 15.90
C ASP A 119 2.39 -12.68 16.70
N GLU A 120 1.18 -12.51 16.18
CA GLU A 120 0.07 -11.88 16.90
C GLU A 120 0.44 -10.49 17.48
N SER A 121 1.24 -9.68 16.73
CA SER A 121 1.76 -8.39 17.20
C SER A 121 0.93 -7.19 16.78
N PHE A 122 0.06 -7.33 15.75
CA PHE A 122 -0.73 -6.21 15.22
C PHE A 122 -2.23 -6.41 15.42
N ASP A 123 -2.91 -5.33 15.82
CA ASP A 123 -4.37 -5.28 15.92
C ASP A 123 -5.01 -5.08 14.53
N ILE A 124 -4.33 -4.32 13.66
CA ILE A 124 -4.77 -4.09 12.28
C ILE A 124 -3.58 -4.26 11.33
N VAL A 125 -3.80 -4.97 10.21
CA VAL A 125 -2.89 -4.96 9.06
C VAL A 125 -3.61 -4.34 7.87
N VAL A 126 -2.99 -3.32 7.28
CA VAL A 126 -3.50 -2.62 6.10
C VAL A 126 -2.66 -2.97 4.88
N SER A 127 -3.30 -3.24 3.76
CA SER A 127 -2.61 -3.39 2.48
C SER A 127 -3.37 -2.73 1.35
N MET A 128 -2.85 -1.63 0.85
CA MET A 128 -3.44 -0.93 -0.28
C MET A 128 -2.62 -1.15 -1.55
N ASN A 129 -3.29 -1.71 -2.56
CA ASN A 129 -2.71 -1.95 -3.89
C ASN A 129 -1.41 -2.79 -3.87
N GLY A 130 -1.24 -3.68 -2.88
CA GLY A 130 -0.01 -4.47 -2.69
C GLY A 130 -0.10 -5.91 -3.20
N PHE A 131 -1.07 -6.67 -2.74
CA PHE A 131 -1.11 -8.14 -2.91
C PHE A 131 -1.08 -8.63 -4.35
N HIS A 132 -1.62 -7.88 -5.31
CA HIS A 132 -1.56 -8.25 -6.73
C HIS A 132 -0.14 -8.23 -7.29
N ALA A 133 0.76 -7.42 -6.73
CA ALA A 133 2.15 -7.23 -7.18
C ALA A 133 3.15 -8.17 -6.48
N PHE A 134 2.81 -8.76 -5.33
CA PHE A 134 3.74 -9.62 -4.60
C PHE A 134 4.11 -10.88 -5.40
N PRO A 135 5.41 -11.23 -5.45
CA PRO A 135 5.89 -12.41 -6.17
C PRO A 135 5.29 -13.71 -5.62
N ASP A 136 5.24 -13.86 -4.30
CA ASP A 136 4.64 -14.99 -3.59
C ASP A 136 3.49 -14.50 -2.71
N LYS A 137 2.30 -14.52 -3.29
CA LYS A 137 1.08 -14.06 -2.60
C LYS A 137 0.73 -14.94 -1.41
N GLN A 138 1.00 -16.24 -1.50
CA GLN A 138 0.69 -17.16 -0.42
C GLN A 138 1.56 -16.90 0.81
N LYS A 139 2.86 -16.66 0.62
CA LYS A 139 3.75 -16.27 1.71
C LYS A 139 3.32 -14.94 2.32
N ALA A 140 3.01 -13.95 1.50
CA ALA A 140 2.54 -12.65 1.97
C ALA A 140 1.26 -12.79 2.83
N PHE A 141 0.30 -13.61 2.40
CA PHE A 141 -0.90 -13.89 3.19
C PHE A 141 -0.58 -14.61 4.50
N ASN A 142 0.27 -15.63 4.45
CA ASN A 142 0.63 -16.40 5.64
C ASN A 142 1.33 -15.51 6.69
N GLU A 143 2.27 -14.67 6.26
CA GLU A 143 2.95 -13.74 7.14
C GLU A 143 2.02 -12.66 7.70
N THR A 144 1.17 -12.08 6.84
CA THR A 144 0.14 -11.13 7.27
C THR A 144 -0.77 -11.74 8.34
N TRP A 145 -1.18 -13.00 8.14
CA TRP A 145 -2.01 -13.71 9.10
C TRP A 145 -1.26 -14.05 10.39
N ARG A 146 0.02 -14.43 10.29
CA ARG A 146 0.86 -14.77 11.45
C ARG A 146 1.04 -13.59 12.40
N VAL A 147 1.29 -12.38 11.83
CA VAL A 147 1.53 -11.19 12.65
C VAL A 147 0.25 -10.53 13.15
N LEU A 148 -0.91 -10.90 12.61
CA LEU A 148 -2.20 -10.36 13.03
C LEU A 148 -2.68 -11.07 14.30
N LYS A 149 -3.09 -10.30 15.31
CA LYS A 149 -3.64 -10.84 16.55
C LYS A 149 -4.95 -11.61 16.31
N PRO A 150 -5.29 -12.60 17.12
CA PRO A 150 -6.62 -13.19 17.12
C PRO A 150 -7.70 -12.12 17.32
N GLY A 151 -8.65 -12.04 16.37
CA GLY A 151 -9.68 -11.00 16.36
C GLY A 151 -9.25 -9.66 15.80
N GLY A 152 -8.01 -9.54 15.30
CA GLY A 152 -7.53 -8.37 14.59
C GLY A 152 -8.08 -8.28 13.16
N ASP A 153 -7.99 -7.10 12.56
CA ASP A 153 -8.57 -6.80 11.25
C ASP A 153 -7.51 -6.75 10.14
N PHE A 154 -7.77 -7.45 9.03
CA PHE A 154 -7.04 -7.28 7.78
C PHE A 154 -7.85 -6.40 6.82
N VAL A 155 -7.40 -5.18 6.58
CA VAL A 155 -8.06 -4.20 5.73
C VAL A 155 -7.26 -4.03 4.43
N ALA A 156 -7.83 -4.44 3.30
CA ALA A 156 -7.07 -4.45 2.05
C ALA A 156 -7.90 -4.06 0.83
N CYS A 157 -7.21 -3.50 -0.18
CA CYS A 157 -7.70 -3.44 -1.55
C CYS A 157 -6.59 -3.87 -2.52
N PHE A 158 -6.99 -4.50 -3.61
CA PHE A 158 -6.08 -4.91 -4.67
C PHE A 158 -6.83 -5.15 -5.97
N TYR A 159 -6.10 -5.04 -7.08
CA TYR A 159 -6.68 -5.27 -8.40
C TYR A 159 -6.91 -6.76 -8.67
N ILE A 160 -8.06 -7.08 -9.23
CA ILE A 160 -8.40 -8.44 -9.65
C ILE A 160 -8.55 -8.50 -11.17
N LYS A 161 -8.04 -9.58 -11.78
CA LYS A 161 -8.21 -9.86 -13.20
C LYS A 161 -9.62 -10.40 -13.48
N GLY A 162 -10.05 -10.33 -14.76
CA GLY A 162 -11.26 -10.99 -15.22
C GLY A 162 -12.54 -10.13 -15.19
N LYS A 163 -12.45 -8.86 -14.83
CA LYS A 163 -13.59 -7.92 -14.87
C LYS A 163 -13.71 -7.17 -16.18
N SER A 164 -12.60 -6.91 -16.88
CA SER A 164 -12.57 -6.22 -18.17
C SER A 164 -11.53 -6.86 -19.08
N LYS A 165 -11.99 -7.44 -20.20
CA LYS A 165 -11.10 -8.05 -21.20
C LYS A 165 -10.09 -7.06 -21.80
N ILE A 166 -10.48 -5.78 -21.92
CA ILE A 166 -9.61 -4.72 -22.44
C ILE A 166 -8.50 -4.41 -21.44
N THR A 167 -8.85 -4.21 -20.17
CA THR A 167 -7.88 -3.94 -19.12
C THR A 167 -6.93 -5.12 -18.90
N ASP A 168 -7.46 -6.35 -18.87
CA ASP A 168 -6.66 -7.57 -18.76
C ASP A 168 -5.68 -7.73 -19.93
N TRP A 169 -6.10 -7.40 -21.16
CA TRP A 169 -5.24 -7.43 -22.33
C TRP A 169 -4.13 -6.35 -22.25
N LEU A 170 -4.47 -5.14 -21.83
CA LEU A 170 -3.52 -4.03 -21.66
C LEU A 170 -2.47 -4.35 -20.59
N VAL A 171 -2.89 -4.82 -19.42
CA VAL A 171 -1.98 -5.24 -18.33
C VAL A 171 -1.05 -6.38 -18.78
N LYS A 172 -1.54 -7.29 -19.61
CA LYS A 172 -0.72 -8.41 -20.10
C LYS A 172 0.32 -8.03 -21.14
N ASN A 173 0.06 -6.98 -21.96
CA ASN A 173 0.86 -6.70 -23.16
C ASN A 173 1.61 -5.37 -23.11
N ILE A 174 1.32 -4.49 -22.13
CA ILE A 174 1.89 -3.15 -22.04
C ILE A 174 2.63 -2.93 -20.70
N LEU A 175 2.21 -3.60 -19.64
CA LEU A 175 2.83 -3.61 -18.30
C LEU A 175 3.44 -4.98 -18.02
#